data_74b5adb16a55677541d53ab9e27d9b0e
#
_entry.id   74b5adb16a55677541d53ab9e27d9b0e
#
_cell.length_a   1.000
_cell.length_b   1.000
_cell.length_c   1.000
_cell.angle_alpha   90.00
_cell.angle_beta   90.00
_cell.angle_gamma   90.00
#
_symmetry.space_group_name_H-M   'P 1'
#
loop_
_entity.id
_entity.type
_entity.pdbx_description
1 polymer ?
#
loop_
_entity_poly.entity_id
_entity_poly.type
_entity_poly.pdbx_seq_one_letter_code
_entity_poly.pdbx_strand_id
1 'polypeptide(L)'
;MGLAPLRINTLPEALPVKKLIGPSFLILALGLGSGEVILWPYLSANFGLGIIWGALLGLTFQFFMNMEIERYALAHGESIFVGFARKFRLLSFWFLLSTFIPWMWPGIIASSAKFLGTVVGVVDTHYLAMGLLLVIGTILSLGPVLYKTVEGLQKRIILLGVPS
;
A
#
# COMPACT_ATOMS: atom_id res chain seq x y z
N MET A 1 17.22 -27.29 1.91
CA MET A 1 17.64 -26.35 0.86
C MET A 1 18.30 -25.16 1.56
N GLY A 2 19.62 -24.95 1.33
CA GLY A 2 20.34 -23.78 1.85
C GLY A 2 20.04 -22.56 0.97
N LEU A 3 19.83 -21.39 1.62
CA LEU A 3 19.76 -20.14 0.90
C LEU A 3 21.12 -19.82 0.26
N ALA A 4 21.11 -19.22 -0.93
CA ALA A 4 22.33 -18.75 -1.58
C ALA A 4 23.12 -17.79 -0.66
N PRO A 5 24.46 -17.68 -0.78
CA PRO A 5 25.25 -16.78 0.04
C PRO A 5 24.75 -15.34 -0.11
N LEU A 6 24.82 -14.56 0.99
CA LEU A 6 24.42 -13.15 1.00
C LEU A 6 25.32 -12.36 0.06
N ARG A 7 24.74 -11.69 -0.91
CA ARG A 7 25.47 -10.78 -1.80
C ARG A 7 25.52 -9.40 -1.16
N ILE A 8 26.61 -8.69 -1.35
CA ILE A 8 26.77 -7.29 -0.98
C ILE A 8 27.01 -6.53 -2.29
N ASN A 9 26.04 -5.74 -2.69
CA ASN A 9 26.13 -4.90 -3.87
C ASN A 9 26.52 -3.47 -3.47
N THR A 10 27.21 -2.77 -4.34
CA THR A 10 27.35 -1.31 -4.22
C THR A 10 25.97 -0.68 -4.40
N LEU A 11 25.60 0.26 -3.54
CA LEU A 11 24.35 0.98 -3.69
C LEU A 11 24.35 1.72 -5.03
N PRO A 12 23.25 1.65 -5.80
CA PRO A 12 23.12 2.40 -7.03
C PRO A 12 23.17 3.91 -6.79
N GLU A 13 23.59 4.67 -7.79
CA GLU A 13 23.53 6.12 -7.73
C GLU A 13 22.09 6.61 -7.58
N ALA A 14 21.92 7.72 -6.85
CA ALA A 14 20.61 8.34 -6.64
C ALA A 14 19.98 8.74 -7.98
N LEU A 15 18.74 8.31 -8.21
CA LEU A 15 18.00 8.68 -9.39
C LEU A 15 17.59 10.17 -9.32
N PRO A 16 17.55 10.88 -10.46
CA PRO A 16 17.04 12.23 -10.49
C PRO A 16 15.57 12.27 -10.09
N VAL A 17 15.18 13.29 -9.33
CA VAL A 17 13.83 13.43 -8.73
C VAL A 17 12.70 13.23 -9.74
N LYS A 18 12.88 13.68 -10.97
CA LYS A 18 11.89 13.52 -12.06
C LYS A 18 11.55 12.04 -12.35
N LYS A 19 12.50 11.12 -12.16
CA LYS A 19 12.28 9.68 -12.35
C LYS A 19 11.62 9.01 -11.14
N LEU A 20 11.64 9.66 -9.97
CA LEU A 20 11.03 9.17 -8.74
C LEU A 20 9.54 9.50 -8.65
N ILE A 21 9.05 10.49 -9.41
CA ILE A 21 7.65 10.96 -9.33
C ILE A 21 6.65 9.83 -9.63
N GLY A 22 6.87 9.05 -10.68
CA GLY A 22 5.96 7.94 -11.03
C GLY A 22 5.86 6.87 -9.94
N PRO A 23 6.98 6.25 -9.51
CA PRO A 23 7.00 5.31 -8.40
C PRO A 23 6.45 5.89 -7.10
N SER A 24 6.68 7.18 -6.80
CA SER A 24 6.17 7.85 -5.60
C SER A 24 4.64 7.90 -5.58
N PHE A 25 3.97 8.10 -6.72
CA PHE A 25 2.50 8.03 -6.79
C PHE A 25 1.96 6.64 -6.47
N LEU A 26 2.65 5.57 -6.89
CA LEU A 26 2.28 4.20 -6.55
C LEU A 26 2.37 3.96 -5.04
N ILE A 27 3.47 4.38 -4.43
CA ILE A 27 3.70 4.21 -2.98
C ILE A 27 2.66 5.04 -2.20
N LEU A 28 2.39 6.28 -2.62
CA LEU A 28 1.37 7.13 -2.00
C LEU A 28 -0.02 6.50 -2.08
N ALA A 29 -0.40 5.93 -3.23
CA ALA A 29 -1.70 5.29 -3.40
C ALA A 29 -1.85 4.01 -2.56
N LEU A 30 -0.76 3.25 -2.36
CA LEU A 30 -0.73 2.10 -1.46
C LEU A 30 -0.80 2.52 0.02
N GLY A 31 -0.25 3.70 0.35
CA GLY A 31 -0.29 4.28 1.70
C GLY A 31 -1.63 4.90 2.07
N LEU A 32 -2.39 5.44 1.10
CA LEU A 32 -3.72 5.99 1.31
C LEU A 32 -4.75 4.85 1.44
N GLY A 33 -4.86 4.30 2.62
CA GLY A 33 -5.80 3.25 2.94
C GLY A 33 -7.01 3.73 3.74
N SER A 34 -7.82 2.78 4.19
CA SER A 34 -8.97 3.06 5.06
C SER A 34 -8.56 3.66 6.41
N GLY A 35 -7.33 3.43 6.87
CA GLY A 35 -6.79 4.02 8.09
C GLY A 35 -6.72 5.55 8.00
N GLU A 36 -6.16 6.07 6.92
CA GLU A 36 -5.96 7.49 6.71
C GLU A 36 -7.28 8.23 6.45
N VAL A 37 -8.15 7.63 5.65
CA VAL A 37 -9.39 8.31 5.19
C VAL A 37 -10.55 8.14 6.17
N ILE A 38 -10.63 7.04 6.90
CA ILE A 38 -11.76 6.72 7.79
C ILE A 38 -11.34 6.77 9.25
N LEU A 39 -10.28 6.07 9.62
CA LEU A 39 -9.91 5.87 11.02
C LEU A 39 -9.41 7.15 11.67
N TRP A 40 -8.51 7.89 11.03
CA TRP A 40 -7.98 9.12 11.60
C TRP A 40 -9.04 10.21 11.75
N PRO A 41 -9.91 10.50 10.77
CA PRO A 41 -11.05 11.40 10.96
C PRO A 41 -11.99 10.94 12.09
N TYR A 42 -12.32 9.66 12.16
CA TYR A 42 -13.15 9.11 13.23
C TYR A 42 -12.51 9.30 14.60
N LEU A 43 -11.24 8.98 14.76
CA LEU A 43 -10.50 9.15 16.01
C LEU A 43 -10.42 10.62 16.41
N SER A 44 -10.13 11.50 15.45
CA SER A 44 -10.05 12.95 15.71
C SER A 44 -11.40 13.54 16.11
N ALA A 45 -12.49 13.07 15.53
CA ALA A 45 -13.85 13.50 15.89
C ALA A 45 -14.26 13.05 17.31
N ASN A 46 -13.84 11.85 17.74
CA ASN A 46 -14.21 11.30 19.04
C ASN A 46 -13.26 11.67 20.19
N PHE A 47 -11.97 11.80 19.91
CA PHE A 47 -10.93 12.02 20.93
C PHE A 47 -10.25 13.39 20.82
N GLY A 48 -10.69 14.21 19.86
CA GLY A 48 -10.11 15.53 19.60
C GLY A 48 -8.81 15.50 18.80
N LEU A 49 -8.38 16.68 18.37
CA LEU A 49 -7.20 16.85 17.52
C LEU A 49 -5.88 16.44 18.20
N GLY A 50 -5.88 16.33 19.51
CA GLY A 50 -4.70 15.88 20.28
C GLY A 50 -4.17 14.52 19.88
N ILE A 51 -4.99 13.66 19.24
CA ILE A 51 -4.54 12.33 18.78
C ILE A 51 -3.67 12.39 17.52
N ILE A 52 -3.67 13.52 16.79
CA ILE A 52 -2.94 13.67 15.52
C ILE A 52 -1.41 13.52 15.70
N TRP A 53 -0.89 13.86 16.88
CA TRP A 53 0.54 13.63 17.15
C TRP A 53 0.93 12.15 16.99
N GLY A 54 0.01 11.22 17.31
CA GLY A 54 0.22 9.79 17.10
C GLY A 54 0.35 9.43 15.61
N ALA A 55 -0.40 10.10 14.73
CA ALA A 55 -0.26 9.95 13.28
C ALA A 55 1.13 10.42 12.80
N LEU A 56 1.59 11.57 13.30
CA LEU A 56 2.92 12.09 12.96
C LEU A 56 4.04 11.15 13.39
N LEU A 57 3.95 10.59 14.60
CA LEU A 57 4.90 9.59 15.07
C LEU A 57 4.84 8.32 14.23
N GLY A 58 3.64 7.82 13.95
CA GLY A 58 3.44 6.63 13.12
C GLY A 58 4.05 6.79 11.72
N LEU A 59 3.79 7.91 11.06
CA LEU A 59 4.37 8.23 9.75
C LEU A 59 5.90 8.35 9.81
N THR A 60 6.43 8.96 10.87
CA THR A 60 7.88 9.07 11.06
C THR A 60 8.52 7.69 11.21
N PHE A 61 7.99 6.83 12.04
CA PHE A 61 8.50 5.47 12.20
C PHE A 61 8.36 4.65 10.91
N GLN A 62 7.23 4.76 10.22
CA GLN A 62 7.01 4.10 8.94
C GLN A 62 8.04 4.54 7.89
N PHE A 63 8.35 5.82 7.83
CA PHE A 63 9.39 6.36 6.94
C PHE A 63 10.75 5.69 7.20
N PHE A 64 11.20 5.65 8.45
CA PHE A 64 12.48 5.02 8.80
C PHE A 64 12.48 3.51 8.52
N MET A 65 11.38 2.80 8.83
CA MET A 65 11.25 1.38 8.52
C MET A 65 11.34 1.11 7.02
N ASN A 66 10.59 1.87 6.21
CA ASN A 66 10.62 1.70 4.77
C ASN A 66 12.00 1.98 4.19
N MET A 67 12.67 3.04 4.65
CA MET A 67 14.03 3.37 4.23
C MET A 67 15.02 2.23 4.52
N GLU A 68 14.93 1.59 5.69
CA GLU A 68 15.80 0.47 6.04
C GLU A 68 15.48 -0.80 5.23
N ILE A 69 14.20 -1.07 4.96
CA ILE A 69 13.76 -2.19 4.11
C ILE A 69 14.30 -2.02 2.69
N GLU A 70 14.17 -0.81 2.13
CA GLU A 70 14.67 -0.49 0.79
C GLU A 70 16.19 -0.54 0.73
N ARG A 71 16.88 0.01 1.74
CA ARG A 71 18.32 -0.06 1.84
C ARG A 71 18.84 -1.50 1.87
N TYR A 72 18.17 -2.38 2.63
CA TYR A 72 18.48 -3.80 2.66
C TYR A 72 18.31 -4.44 1.28
N ALA A 73 17.18 -4.20 0.64
CA ALA A 73 16.86 -4.76 -0.67
C ALA A 73 17.87 -4.32 -1.75
N LEU A 74 18.26 -3.05 -1.75
CA LEU A 74 19.27 -2.52 -2.67
C LEU A 74 20.66 -3.08 -2.41
N ALA A 75 21.08 -3.15 -1.14
CA ALA A 75 22.40 -3.62 -0.75
C ALA A 75 22.59 -5.13 -1.02
N HIS A 76 21.56 -5.92 -0.84
CA HIS A 76 21.66 -7.38 -0.92
C HIS A 76 21.01 -7.98 -2.17
N GLY A 77 20.21 -7.21 -2.92
CA GLY A 77 19.49 -7.68 -4.09
C GLY A 77 18.46 -8.76 -3.76
N GLU A 78 17.99 -8.81 -2.50
CA GLU A 78 16.97 -9.75 -2.05
C GLU A 78 15.92 -9.04 -1.17
N SER A 79 14.73 -9.64 -1.07
CA SER A 79 13.68 -9.13 -0.20
C SER A 79 14.05 -9.23 1.27
N ILE A 80 13.61 -8.26 2.09
CA ILE A 80 13.77 -8.29 3.55
C ILE A 80 13.20 -9.58 4.18
N PHE A 81 12.15 -10.17 3.58
CA PHE A 81 11.58 -11.44 4.03
C PHE A 81 12.56 -12.61 3.89
N VAL A 82 13.38 -12.60 2.83
CA VAL A 82 14.46 -13.58 2.67
C VAL A 82 15.53 -13.33 3.73
N GLY A 83 15.87 -12.08 4.01
CA GLY A 83 16.77 -11.71 5.10
C GLY A 83 16.30 -12.21 6.46
N PHE A 84 15.02 -12.05 6.77
CA PHE A 84 14.44 -12.61 7.98
C PHE A 84 14.50 -14.15 7.99
N ALA A 85 14.23 -14.80 6.85
CA ALA A 85 14.32 -16.27 6.75
C ALA A 85 15.74 -16.80 6.99
N ARG A 86 16.77 -16.02 6.65
CA ARG A 86 18.18 -16.38 6.92
C ARG A 86 18.46 -16.46 8.42
N LYS A 87 17.86 -15.56 9.19
CA LYS A 87 18.07 -15.47 10.62
C LYS A 87 17.08 -16.34 11.41
N PHE A 88 15.81 -16.31 11.01
CA PHE A 88 14.76 -17.03 11.68
C PHE A 88 13.59 -17.34 10.74
N ARG A 89 13.53 -18.59 10.25
CA ARG A 89 12.57 -19.02 9.22
C ARG A 89 11.10 -18.80 9.59
N LEU A 90 10.77 -18.98 10.88
CA LEU A 90 9.41 -18.80 11.37
C LEU A 90 8.92 -17.36 11.24
N LEU A 91 9.82 -16.39 11.33
CA LEU A 91 9.49 -14.97 11.23
C LEU A 91 8.97 -14.60 9.83
N SER A 92 9.58 -15.14 8.77
CA SER A 92 9.12 -14.93 7.40
C SER A 92 7.72 -15.53 7.18
N PHE A 93 7.47 -16.72 7.73
CA PHE A 93 6.15 -17.34 7.67
C PHE A 93 5.12 -16.50 8.43
N TRP A 94 5.47 -15.99 9.62
CA TRP A 94 4.61 -15.09 10.40
C TRP A 94 4.25 -13.82 9.62
N PHE A 95 5.21 -13.16 9.00
CA PHE A 95 4.95 -11.98 8.19
C PHE A 95 4.07 -12.29 6.96
N LEU A 96 4.30 -13.40 6.29
CA LEU A 96 3.45 -13.85 5.19
C LEU A 96 2.00 -14.03 5.67
N LEU A 97 1.81 -14.74 6.77
CA LEU A 97 0.50 -15.03 7.33
C LEU A 97 -0.21 -13.75 7.80
N SER A 98 0.49 -12.89 8.54
CA SER A 98 -0.04 -11.63 9.06
C SER A 98 -0.39 -10.62 7.95
N THR A 99 0.22 -10.74 6.78
CA THR A 99 -0.15 -9.95 5.61
C THR A 99 -1.32 -10.59 4.88
N PHE A 100 -1.28 -11.91 4.67
CA PHE A 100 -2.28 -12.61 3.88
C PHE A 100 -3.67 -12.58 4.52
N ILE A 101 -3.79 -12.81 5.82
CA ILE A 101 -5.07 -12.87 6.54
C ILE A 101 -5.86 -11.56 6.42
N PRO A 102 -5.32 -10.38 6.74
CA PRO A 102 -6.05 -9.12 6.59
C PRO A 102 -6.46 -8.80 5.16
N TRP A 103 -5.63 -9.16 4.17
CA TRP A 103 -5.92 -8.92 2.76
C TRP A 103 -6.96 -9.88 2.17
N MET A 104 -7.23 -11.02 2.80
CA MET A 104 -8.36 -11.88 2.45
C MET A 104 -9.72 -11.26 2.80
N TRP A 105 -9.75 -10.29 3.72
CA TRP A 105 -11.00 -9.69 4.16
C TRP A 105 -11.48 -8.62 3.19
N PRO A 106 -12.71 -8.67 2.69
CA PRO A 106 -13.23 -7.74 1.67
C PRO A 106 -13.59 -6.35 2.23
N GLY A 107 -13.09 -5.96 3.40
CA GLY A 107 -13.45 -4.73 4.09
C GLY A 107 -13.17 -3.47 3.29
N ILE A 108 -12.06 -3.42 2.55
CA ILE A 108 -11.67 -2.26 1.74
C ILE A 108 -12.67 -2.04 0.59
N ILE A 109 -13.02 -3.10 -0.13
CA ILE A 109 -13.96 -3.00 -1.25
C ILE A 109 -15.38 -2.68 -0.75
N ALA A 110 -15.77 -3.25 0.38
CA ALA A 110 -17.06 -2.97 1.01
C ALA A 110 -17.16 -1.50 1.46
N SER A 111 -16.10 -0.94 2.02
CA SER A 111 -16.03 0.48 2.38
C SER A 111 -16.11 1.38 1.16
N SER A 112 -15.36 1.07 0.09
CA SER A 112 -15.39 1.80 -1.17
C SER A 112 -16.79 1.76 -1.82
N ALA A 113 -17.43 0.61 -1.80
CA ALA A 113 -18.79 0.46 -2.30
C ALA A 113 -19.81 1.26 -1.48
N LYS A 114 -19.64 1.34 -0.16
CA LYS A 114 -20.48 2.21 0.70
C LYS A 114 -20.31 3.69 0.35
N PHE A 115 -19.08 4.17 0.21
CA PHE A 115 -18.81 5.54 -0.21
C PHE A 115 -19.47 5.85 -1.55
N LEU A 116 -19.25 5.00 -2.55
CA LEU A 116 -19.84 5.18 -3.87
C LEU A 116 -21.38 5.12 -3.79
N GLY A 117 -21.94 4.20 -3.02
CA GLY A 117 -23.38 4.08 -2.81
C GLY A 117 -24.00 5.34 -2.22
N THR A 118 -23.32 5.98 -1.26
CA THR A 118 -23.76 7.25 -0.68
C THR A 118 -23.79 8.37 -1.73
N VAL A 119 -22.80 8.42 -2.61
CA VAL A 119 -22.72 9.44 -3.68
C VAL A 119 -23.79 9.21 -4.75
N VAL A 120 -24.02 7.95 -5.12
CA VAL A 120 -24.97 7.58 -6.19
C VAL A 120 -26.41 7.42 -5.67
N GLY A 121 -26.61 7.42 -4.35
CA GLY A 121 -27.94 7.24 -3.72
C GLY A 121 -28.42 5.78 -3.71
N VAL A 122 -27.50 4.81 -3.81
CA VAL A 122 -27.81 3.37 -3.77
C VAL A 122 -27.64 2.83 -2.35
N VAL A 123 -28.74 2.32 -1.78
CA VAL A 123 -28.77 1.79 -0.40
C VAL A 123 -28.10 0.41 -0.34
N ASP A 124 -28.39 -0.45 -1.30
CA ASP A 124 -27.79 -1.80 -1.36
C ASP A 124 -26.45 -1.78 -2.09
N THR A 125 -25.38 -1.73 -1.32
CA THR A 125 -24.01 -1.61 -1.83
C THR A 125 -23.37 -2.96 -2.17
N HIS A 126 -24.08 -4.07 -1.99
CA HIS A 126 -23.55 -5.41 -2.25
C HIS A 126 -23.24 -5.59 -3.76
N TYR A 127 -24.18 -5.25 -4.62
CA TYR A 127 -23.99 -5.30 -6.08
C TYR A 127 -22.94 -4.31 -6.57
N LEU A 128 -22.85 -3.15 -5.93
CA LEU A 128 -21.80 -2.17 -6.18
C LEU A 128 -20.39 -2.74 -5.86
N ALA A 129 -20.25 -3.42 -4.74
CA ALA A 129 -18.99 -4.07 -4.37
C ALA A 129 -18.59 -5.16 -5.38
N MET A 130 -19.55 -5.98 -5.82
CA MET A 130 -19.30 -6.98 -6.85
C MET A 130 -18.91 -6.34 -8.20
N GLY A 131 -19.60 -5.29 -8.60
CA GLY A 131 -19.29 -4.53 -9.81
C GLY A 131 -17.89 -3.91 -9.78
N LEU A 132 -17.49 -3.31 -8.65
CA LEU A 132 -16.16 -2.76 -8.45
C LEU A 132 -15.07 -3.85 -8.53
N LEU A 133 -15.30 -5.02 -7.93
CA LEU A 133 -14.36 -6.15 -8.02
C LEU A 133 -14.18 -6.62 -9.46
N LEU A 134 -15.28 -6.74 -10.22
CA LEU A 134 -15.22 -7.12 -11.63
C LEU A 134 -14.48 -6.08 -12.48
N VAL A 135 -14.76 -4.80 -12.28
CA VAL A 135 -14.08 -3.70 -12.99
C VAL A 135 -12.58 -3.70 -12.69
N ILE A 136 -12.22 -3.75 -11.41
CA ILE A 136 -10.82 -3.77 -11.00
C ILE A 136 -10.12 -5.03 -11.54
N GLY A 137 -10.73 -6.20 -11.37
CA GLY A 137 -10.21 -7.46 -11.90
C GLY A 137 -9.99 -7.42 -13.41
N THR A 138 -10.92 -6.86 -14.15
CA THR A 138 -10.82 -6.69 -15.61
C THR A 138 -9.67 -5.75 -15.98
N ILE A 139 -9.57 -4.58 -15.35
CA ILE A 139 -8.50 -3.61 -15.59
C ILE A 139 -7.13 -4.25 -15.33
N LEU A 140 -7.00 -4.98 -14.23
CA LEU A 140 -5.75 -5.64 -13.87
C LEU A 140 -5.38 -6.81 -14.78
N SER A 141 -6.39 -7.50 -15.35
CA SER A 141 -6.19 -8.68 -16.21
C SER A 141 -5.92 -8.31 -17.67
N LEU A 142 -6.50 -7.23 -18.17
CA LEU A 142 -6.41 -6.84 -19.59
C LEU A 142 -5.20 -5.91 -19.89
N GLY A 143 -4.56 -5.37 -18.87
CA GLY A 143 -3.42 -4.47 -19.06
C GLY A 143 -2.16 -5.22 -19.54
N PRO A 144 -1.54 -4.81 -20.66
CA PRO A 144 -0.33 -5.47 -21.20
C PRO A 144 0.87 -5.39 -20.25
N VAL A 145 0.91 -4.38 -19.40
CA VAL A 145 1.90 -4.22 -18.33
C VAL A 145 1.18 -3.70 -17.09
N LEU A 146 0.96 -4.60 -16.14
CA LEU A 146 0.24 -4.31 -14.89
C LEU A 146 0.74 -3.02 -14.22
N TYR A 147 2.06 -2.86 -14.10
CA TYR A 147 2.69 -1.69 -13.49
C TYR A 147 2.27 -0.37 -14.16
N LYS A 148 2.36 -0.27 -15.50
CA LYS A 148 2.02 0.96 -16.23
C LYS A 148 0.53 1.30 -16.16
N THR A 149 -0.32 0.27 -16.19
CA THR A 149 -1.78 0.44 -16.07
C THR A 149 -2.16 0.99 -14.71
N VAL A 150 -1.62 0.38 -13.64
CA VAL A 150 -1.86 0.79 -12.25
C VAL A 150 -1.27 2.18 -12.00
N GLU A 151 -0.03 2.45 -12.40
CA GLU A 151 0.61 3.76 -12.25
C GLU A 151 -0.20 4.87 -12.93
N GLY A 152 -0.62 4.65 -14.18
CA GLY A 152 -1.41 5.64 -14.92
C GLY A 152 -2.77 5.91 -14.30
N LEU A 153 -3.45 4.88 -13.81
CA LEU A 153 -4.74 5.00 -13.14
C LEU A 153 -4.61 5.75 -11.80
N GLN A 154 -3.69 5.32 -10.95
CA GLN A 154 -3.45 5.92 -9.64
C GLN A 154 -3.02 7.38 -9.74
N LYS A 155 -2.14 7.71 -10.69
CA LYS A 155 -1.71 9.08 -10.94
C LYS A 155 -2.88 10.00 -11.27
N ARG A 156 -3.83 9.54 -12.09
CA ARG A 156 -5.04 10.32 -12.42
C ARG A 156 -5.96 10.48 -11.20
N ILE A 157 -6.18 9.41 -10.45
CA ILE A 157 -7.05 9.44 -9.26
C ILE A 157 -6.47 10.38 -8.20
N ILE A 158 -5.16 10.34 -7.94
CA ILE A 158 -4.52 11.20 -6.94
C ILE A 158 -4.54 12.66 -7.39
N LEU A 159 -4.25 12.94 -8.66
CA LEU A 159 -4.28 14.31 -9.18
C LEU A 159 -5.68 14.93 -9.16
N LEU A 160 -6.73 14.11 -9.26
CA LEU A 160 -8.11 14.58 -9.20
C LEU A 160 -8.65 14.63 -7.76
N GLY A 161 -8.22 13.71 -6.89
CA GLY A 161 -8.79 13.54 -5.55
C GLY A 161 -8.08 14.30 -4.44
N VAL A 162 -6.77 14.57 -4.56
CA VAL A 162 -6.03 15.27 -3.51
C VAL A 162 -6.30 16.78 -3.45
N PRO A 163 -6.54 17.49 -4.57
CA PRO A 163 -6.85 18.91 -4.56
C PRO A 163 -8.31 19.26 -4.23
N SER A 164 -9.22 18.27 -4.20
CA SER A 164 -10.64 18.42 -3.91
C SER A 164 -10.94 18.24 -2.42
#